data_5af4d9fb5db48a4d442d2bb76308f4f1
#
_entry.id   5af4d9fb5db48a4d442d2bb76308f4f1
#
_cell.length_a   1.000
_cell.length_b   1.000
_cell.length_c   1.000
_cell.angle_alpha   90.00
_cell.angle_beta   90.00
_cell.angle_gamma   90.00
#
_symmetry.space_group_name_H-M   'P 1'
#
loop_
_entity.id
_entity.type
_entity.pdbx_description
1 polymer ?
#
loop_
_entity_poly.entity_id
_entity_poly.type
_entity_poly.pdbx_seq_one_letter_code
_entity_poly.pdbx_strand_id
1 'polypeptide(L)'
;MKVEGLVFAGVASADNGSVAAFLADVLGVEVETTGDVHRLVFPNGSSLALVPTDYVEPPSDTILGFLVEDLEAAAAELAAKGIEPDGELASGWGLRYQHFRAPDGRRFELLDRKS
;
A
#
# COMPACT_ATOMS: atom_id res chain seq x y z
N MET A 1 4.35 -17.95 -4.78
CA MET A 1 3.07 -17.19 -4.86
C MET A 1 2.87 -16.63 -6.25
N LYS A 2 1.62 -16.42 -6.61
CA LYS A 2 1.32 -15.77 -7.87
C LYS A 2 1.04 -14.29 -7.61
N VAL A 3 1.92 -13.42 -8.09
CA VAL A 3 1.77 -11.98 -7.98
C VAL A 3 1.10 -11.48 -9.25
N GLU A 4 -0.06 -10.82 -9.10
CA GLU A 4 -0.84 -10.36 -10.24
C GLU A 4 -0.43 -8.96 -10.70
N GLY A 5 0.27 -8.22 -9.87
CA GLY A 5 0.80 -6.92 -10.26
C GLY A 5 0.99 -5.98 -9.09
N LEU A 6 1.52 -4.81 -9.42
CA LEU A 6 1.64 -3.69 -8.50
C LEU A 6 0.34 -2.90 -8.57
N VAL A 7 -0.40 -2.80 -7.45
CA VAL A 7 -1.73 -2.19 -7.43
C VAL A 7 -1.88 -1.06 -6.42
N PHE A 8 -0.88 -0.84 -5.59
CA PHE A 8 -0.93 0.18 -4.55
C PHE A 8 0.40 0.87 -4.40
N ALA A 9 0.37 2.18 -4.23
CA ALA A 9 1.52 2.97 -3.79
C ALA A 9 1.07 3.92 -2.69
N GLY A 10 1.81 3.94 -1.59
CA GLY A 10 1.65 4.94 -0.54
C GLY A 10 2.84 5.88 -0.57
N VAL A 11 2.59 7.18 -0.62
CA VAL A 11 3.63 8.20 -0.65
C VAL A 11 3.44 9.15 0.52
N ALA A 12 4.49 9.29 1.32
CA ALA A 12 4.47 10.17 2.49
C ALA A 12 4.86 11.59 2.12
N SER A 13 4.11 12.55 2.66
CA SER A 13 4.41 13.97 2.46
C SER A 13 3.86 14.76 3.63
N ALA A 14 4.60 15.77 4.06
CA ALA A 14 4.11 16.72 5.07
C ALA A 14 2.92 17.53 4.55
N ASP A 15 2.80 17.68 3.23
CA ASP A 15 1.70 18.38 2.55
C ASP A 15 0.81 17.41 1.76
N ASN A 16 0.54 16.25 2.33
CA ASN A 16 -0.14 15.18 1.60
C ASN A 16 -1.50 15.58 1.02
N GLY A 17 -2.27 16.40 1.71
CA GLY A 17 -3.54 16.91 1.18
C GLY A 17 -3.36 17.78 -0.06
N SER A 18 -2.40 18.69 -0.06
CA SER A 18 -2.08 19.54 -1.20
C SER A 18 -1.56 18.75 -2.39
N VAL A 19 -0.71 17.74 -2.11
CA VAL A 19 -0.18 16.86 -3.16
C VAL A 19 -1.31 16.05 -3.79
N ALA A 20 -2.23 15.51 -2.98
CA ALA A 20 -3.38 14.76 -3.48
C ALA A 20 -4.28 15.65 -4.37
N ALA A 21 -4.57 16.85 -3.93
CA ALA A 21 -5.39 17.80 -4.70
C ALA A 21 -4.74 18.16 -6.03
N PHE A 22 -3.43 18.40 -6.01
CA PHE A 22 -2.66 18.68 -7.22
C PHE A 22 -2.75 17.51 -8.23
N LEU A 23 -2.49 16.29 -7.76
CA LEU A 23 -2.51 15.11 -8.62
C LEU A 23 -3.92 14.84 -9.15
N ALA A 24 -4.95 15.00 -8.32
CA ALA A 24 -6.33 14.81 -8.75
C ALA A 24 -6.70 15.78 -9.88
N ASP A 25 -6.29 17.02 -9.77
CA ASP A 25 -6.53 18.05 -10.79
C ASP A 25 -5.78 17.73 -12.09
N VAL A 26 -4.49 17.42 -11.99
CA VAL A 26 -3.64 17.13 -13.16
C VAL A 26 -4.08 15.85 -13.87
N LEU A 27 -4.45 14.83 -13.11
CA LEU A 27 -4.81 13.50 -13.67
C LEU A 27 -6.30 13.37 -13.98
N GLY A 28 -7.13 14.30 -13.53
CA GLY A 28 -8.57 14.25 -13.75
C GLY A 28 -9.27 13.14 -12.99
N VAL A 29 -8.81 12.83 -11.78
CA VAL A 29 -9.38 11.79 -10.93
C VAL A 29 -9.87 12.39 -9.61
N GLU A 30 -10.79 11.70 -8.94
CA GLU A 30 -11.32 12.14 -7.66
C GLU A 30 -10.45 11.66 -6.50
N VAL A 31 -10.48 12.42 -5.40
CA VAL A 31 -9.80 12.06 -4.16
C VAL A 31 -10.83 11.48 -3.18
N GLU A 32 -10.52 10.33 -2.61
CA GLU A 32 -11.26 9.78 -1.48
C GLU A 32 -10.46 10.07 -0.22
N THR A 33 -11.05 10.74 0.75
CA THR A 33 -10.37 11.11 1.99
C THR A 33 -10.95 10.34 3.17
N THR A 34 -10.06 9.72 3.95
CA THR A 34 -10.41 9.06 5.21
C THR A 34 -9.43 9.54 6.28
N GLY A 35 -9.91 10.36 7.20
CA GLY A 35 -9.04 11.00 8.18
C GLY A 35 -8.00 11.88 7.50
N ASP A 36 -6.74 11.61 7.73
CA ASP A 36 -5.61 12.35 7.15
C ASP A 36 -4.97 11.62 5.93
N VAL A 37 -5.63 10.59 5.43
CA VAL A 37 -5.20 9.85 4.24
C VAL A 37 -6.04 10.27 3.04
N HIS A 38 -5.38 10.63 1.95
CA HIS A 38 -6.01 11.02 0.70
C HIS A 38 -5.65 10.02 -0.38
N ARG A 39 -6.65 9.40 -0.99
CA ARG A 39 -6.47 8.27 -1.89
C ARG A 39 -7.05 8.56 -3.27
N LEU A 40 -6.26 8.30 -4.31
CA LEU A 40 -6.70 8.35 -5.69
C LEU A 40 -6.90 6.91 -6.17
N VAL A 41 -8.08 6.62 -6.73
CA VAL A 41 -8.40 5.29 -7.27
C VAL A 41 -8.49 5.38 -8.77
N PHE A 42 -7.82 4.47 -9.46
CA PHE A 42 -7.74 4.47 -10.92
C PHE A 42 -8.66 3.40 -11.52
N PRO A 43 -9.09 3.58 -12.79
CA PRO A 43 -10.03 2.64 -13.43
C PRO A 43 -9.55 1.18 -13.47
N ASN A 44 -8.24 0.94 -13.47
CA ASN A 44 -7.70 -0.43 -13.47
C ASN A 44 -7.71 -1.09 -12.08
N GLY A 45 -8.23 -0.41 -11.06
CA GLY A 45 -8.29 -0.92 -9.69
C GLY A 45 -7.06 -0.62 -8.84
N SER A 46 -6.03 -0.01 -9.42
CA SER A 46 -4.88 0.44 -8.64
C SER A 46 -5.20 1.73 -7.88
N SER A 47 -4.41 2.04 -6.87
CA SER A 47 -4.60 3.26 -6.09
C SER A 47 -3.28 3.84 -5.60
N LEU A 48 -3.31 5.15 -5.37
CA LEU A 48 -2.22 5.89 -4.77
C LEU A 48 -2.75 6.58 -3.52
N ALA A 49 -2.12 6.35 -2.39
CA ALA A 49 -2.45 7.03 -1.13
C ALA A 49 -1.39 8.06 -0.81
N LEU A 50 -1.81 9.28 -0.53
CA LEU A 50 -0.96 10.34 0.00
C LEU A 50 -1.18 10.36 1.51
N VAL A 51 -0.12 10.06 2.26
CA VAL A 51 -0.19 9.86 3.71
C VAL A 51 0.72 10.85 4.43
N PRO A 52 0.43 11.16 5.72
CA PRO A 52 1.36 11.92 6.54
C PRO A 52 2.70 11.18 6.71
N THR A 53 3.73 11.92 7.05
CA THR A 53 5.09 11.37 7.16
C THR A 53 5.24 10.33 8.25
N ASP A 54 4.39 10.34 9.26
CA ASP A 54 4.42 9.36 10.36
C ASP A 54 3.80 8.01 10.01
N TYR A 55 3.20 7.87 8.80
CA TYR A 55 2.66 6.59 8.33
C TYR A 55 3.73 5.65 7.76
N VAL A 56 4.92 6.15 7.54
CA VAL A 56 6.05 5.37 7.03
C VAL A 56 7.23 5.51 7.98
N GLU A 57 8.08 4.49 8.02
CA GLU A 57 9.28 4.50 8.85
C GLU A 57 10.53 4.55 7.97
N PRO A 58 11.55 5.34 8.36
CA PRO A 58 12.81 5.29 7.64
C PRO A 58 13.38 3.87 7.59
N PRO A 59 14.02 3.46 6.47
CA PRO A 59 14.32 4.27 5.31
C PRO A 59 13.19 4.41 4.29
N SER A 60 11.99 3.92 4.59
CA SER A 60 10.84 3.98 3.67
C SER A 60 10.27 5.40 3.62
N ASP A 61 10.02 5.88 2.42
CA ASP A 61 9.23 7.09 2.15
C ASP A 61 8.04 6.76 1.24
N THR A 62 8.04 5.56 0.70
CA THR A 62 7.04 5.04 -0.22
C THR A 62 6.79 3.58 0.13
N ILE A 63 5.54 3.17 0.10
CA ILE A 63 5.16 1.76 0.27
C ILE A 63 4.50 1.30 -1.03
N LEU A 64 5.04 0.24 -1.62
CA LEU A 64 4.48 -0.36 -2.82
C LEU A 64 3.81 -1.69 -2.46
N GLY A 65 2.63 -1.92 -3.03
CA GLY A 65 1.81 -3.08 -2.72
C GLY A 65 1.57 -3.97 -3.93
N PHE A 66 1.76 -5.27 -3.72
CA PHE A 66 1.61 -6.29 -4.75
C PHE A 66 0.35 -7.09 -4.50
N LEU A 67 -0.46 -7.23 -5.54
CA LEU A 67 -1.70 -8.00 -5.47
C LEU A 67 -1.39 -9.49 -5.59
N VAL A 68 -1.88 -10.26 -4.63
CA VAL A 68 -1.82 -11.72 -4.63
C VAL A 68 -3.24 -12.28 -4.53
N GLU A 69 -3.41 -13.55 -4.86
CA GLU A 69 -4.72 -14.20 -4.81
C GLU A 69 -5.15 -14.47 -3.37
N ASP A 70 -4.23 -14.93 -2.53
CA ASP A 70 -4.50 -15.33 -1.15
C ASP A 70 -3.37 -14.87 -0.24
N LEU A 71 -3.66 -13.96 0.65
CA LEU A 71 -2.66 -13.33 1.52
C LEU A 71 -2.06 -14.31 2.52
N GLU A 72 -2.89 -15.22 3.09
CA GLU A 72 -2.37 -16.22 4.03
C GLU A 72 -1.39 -17.20 3.35
N ALA A 73 -1.71 -17.63 2.14
CA ALA A 73 -0.83 -18.52 1.38
C ALA A 73 0.47 -17.80 1.01
N ALA A 74 0.39 -16.55 0.60
CA ALA A 74 1.56 -15.74 0.27
C ALA A 74 2.45 -15.51 1.50
N ALA A 75 1.86 -15.21 2.64
CA ALA A 75 2.58 -15.03 3.90
C ALA A 75 3.30 -16.31 4.32
N ALA A 76 2.66 -17.48 4.12
CA ALA A 76 3.28 -18.77 4.41
C ALA A 76 4.51 -19.02 3.52
N GLU A 77 4.44 -18.64 2.24
CA GLU A 77 5.59 -18.73 1.33
C GLU A 77 6.73 -17.80 1.75
N LEU A 78 6.43 -16.59 2.20
CA LEU A 78 7.45 -15.68 2.74
C LEU A 78 8.10 -16.28 3.99
N ALA A 79 7.30 -16.81 4.90
CA ALA A 79 7.81 -17.45 6.12
C ALA A 79 8.73 -18.64 5.79
N ALA A 80 8.38 -19.44 4.78
CA ALA A 80 9.21 -20.56 4.32
C ALA A 80 10.56 -20.10 3.78
N LYS A 81 10.66 -18.83 3.34
CA LYS A 81 11.92 -18.22 2.90
C LYS A 81 12.62 -17.43 4.02
N GLY A 82 12.14 -17.53 5.24
CA GLY A 82 12.71 -16.84 6.39
C GLY A 82 12.30 -15.37 6.50
N ILE A 83 11.26 -14.94 5.78
CA ILE A 83 10.77 -13.56 5.81
C ILE A 83 9.55 -13.50 6.72
N GLU A 84 9.71 -12.85 7.88
CA GLU A 84 8.63 -12.66 8.83
C GLU A 84 7.73 -11.50 8.41
N PRO A 85 6.43 -11.56 8.70
CA PRO A 85 5.57 -10.42 8.48
C PRO A 85 5.97 -9.26 9.38
N ASP A 86 5.78 -8.04 8.89
CA ASP A 86 6.03 -6.82 9.65
C ASP A 86 4.68 -6.24 10.08
N GLY A 87 4.20 -6.69 11.22
CA GLY A 87 2.90 -6.33 11.74
C GLY A 87 1.81 -7.35 11.40
N GLU A 88 0.60 -7.06 11.82
CA GLU A 88 -0.55 -7.92 11.63
C GLU A 88 -1.22 -7.70 10.28
N LEU A 89 -1.96 -8.71 9.85
CA LEU A 89 -2.84 -8.59 8.70
C LEU A 89 -3.94 -7.57 9.01
N ALA A 90 -4.15 -6.61 8.13
CA ALA A 90 -5.12 -5.53 8.30
C ALA A 90 -6.04 -5.45 7.10
N SER A 91 -7.12 -4.67 7.23
CA SER A 91 -8.10 -4.47 6.17
C SER A 91 -8.43 -3.00 6.02
N GLY A 92 -8.70 -2.59 4.79
CA GLY A 92 -9.17 -1.24 4.48
C GLY A 92 -9.47 -1.11 3.00
N TRP A 93 -10.48 -0.31 2.67
CA TRP A 93 -10.89 -0.03 1.29
C TRP A 93 -11.12 -1.27 0.43
N GLY A 94 -11.72 -2.33 1.02
CA GLY A 94 -12.02 -3.57 0.29
C GLY A 94 -10.82 -4.45 0.02
N LEU A 95 -9.70 -4.18 0.65
CA LEU A 95 -8.46 -4.94 0.53
C LEU A 95 -8.02 -5.45 1.89
N ARG A 96 -7.32 -6.56 1.90
CA ARG A 96 -6.54 -6.98 3.06
C ARG A 96 -5.09 -6.78 2.72
N TYR A 97 -4.26 -6.43 3.70
CA TYR A 97 -2.85 -6.18 3.45
C TYR A 97 -1.99 -6.61 4.63
N GLN A 98 -0.73 -6.89 4.33
CA GLN A 98 0.29 -7.20 5.32
C GLN A 98 1.63 -6.71 4.81
N HIS A 99 2.39 -6.08 5.71
CA HIS A 99 3.70 -5.56 5.38
C HIS A 99 4.78 -6.63 5.56
N PHE A 100 5.87 -6.45 4.85
CA PHE A 100 7.12 -7.20 5.04
C PHE A 100 8.28 -6.28 4.69
N ARG A 101 9.46 -6.63 5.17
CA ARG A 101 10.65 -5.79 4.95
C ARG A 101 11.63 -6.43 4.02
N ALA A 102 12.21 -5.61 3.14
CA ALA A 102 13.33 -5.98 2.30
C ALA A 102 14.64 -5.98 3.13
N PRO A 103 15.74 -6.53 2.57
CA PRO A 103 17.02 -6.57 3.30
C PRO A 103 17.58 -5.21 3.72
N ASP A 104 17.22 -4.13 3.03
CA ASP A 104 17.65 -2.77 3.37
C ASP A 104 16.73 -2.09 4.42
N GLY A 105 15.71 -2.80 4.90
CA GLY A 105 14.76 -2.30 5.87
C GLY A 105 13.54 -1.60 5.29
N ARG A 106 13.44 -1.45 3.98
CA ARG A 106 12.28 -0.84 3.34
C ARG A 106 11.07 -1.74 3.47
N ARG A 107 9.92 -1.12 3.75
CA ARG A 107 8.66 -1.81 3.91
C ARG A 107 7.93 -1.92 2.57
N PHE A 108 7.47 -3.12 2.25
CA PHE A 108 6.60 -3.40 1.12
C PHE A 108 5.31 -4.03 1.64
N GLU A 109 4.36 -4.24 0.75
CA GLU A 109 3.03 -4.71 1.13
C GLU A 109 2.54 -5.77 0.16
N LEU A 110 1.93 -6.82 0.71
CA LEU A 110 1.12 -7.75 -0.06
C LEU A 110 -0.35 -7.44 0.22
N LEU A 111 -1.18 -7.52 -0.82
CA LEU A 111 -2.62 -7.27 -0.69
C LEU A 111 -3.40 -8.36 -1.40
N ASP A 112 -4.60 -8.65 -0.89
CA ASP A 112 -5.60 -9.39 -1.65
C ASP A 112 -6.96 -8.69 -1.54
N ARG A 113 -7.93 -9.16 -2.33
CA ARG A 113 -9.28 -8.62 -2.37
C ARG A 113 -10.27 -9.41 -1.55
N LYS A 114 -9.80 -10.32 -0.73
CA LYS A 114 -10.68 -11.07 0.19
C LYS A 114 -11.11 -10.17 1.34
N SER A 115 -12.28 -10.42 1.85
CA SER A 115 -12.81 -9.66 2.99
C SER A 115 -12.74 -10.46 4.29
#